data_ed7baf2c68303328419a93df8e5fd045
#
_entry.id   ed7baf2c68303328419a93df8e5fd045
#
_cell.length_a   1.000
_cell.length_b   1.000
_cell.length_c   1.000
_cell.angle_alpha   90.00
_cell.angle_beta   90.00
_cell.angle_gamma   90.00
#
_symmetry.space_group_name_H-M   'P 1'
#
loop_
_entity.id
_entity.type
_entity.pdbx_description
1 polymer ?
#
loop_
_entity_poly.entity_id
_entity_poly.type
_entity_poly.pdbx_seq_one_letter_code
_entity_poly.pdbx_strand_id
1 'polypeptide(L)'
;MKVGIFTDTYPPEINGVATSCEMLKKTLESHGHEVFLVTTNSSLNKMIYEDHCLRIPGILLKKLYNYRLAGIFHPKATKIIKSWNLDIIHTQTEGGVGLYARLLAPSLKIPLVYTYHTMYVDYTYYVTKGIMDQSVKNIVKKLSKVLCETCDEFTTPSEKTKNALRGYGVERYINVVPNGIDLDRFEDNEKNIERIKRYRKENNLEDTKILLSLGRIAQEKSIDVLLRGYALFLKKNPSIKTKLLVVGDGPSKPNLEKLAHDLDIKDHVSFIGKVPYEDVPFFYQLADLYLSASTSETQGLTFVEAIASKTLVLCRFDENLVDVIKENRTGFYFGDEESFALKLEKVLNIEENEINQIIEKAYLENKKYSLESFYLNMKEVYDRARRKKW
;
A
#
# COMPACT_ATOMS: atom_id res chain seq x y z
N MET A 1 16.44 8.55 -19.59
CA MET A 1 15.40 7.83 -20.36
C MET A 1 14.10 8.60 -20.28
N LYS A 2 13.25 8.46 -21.31
CA LYS A 2 11.87 8.96 -21.33
C LYS A 2 10.92 7.81 -20.99
N VAL A 3 10.32 7.86 -19.82
CA VAL A 3 9.45 6.77 -19.29
C VAL A 3 8.00 7.21 -19.29
N GLY A 4 7.14 6.46 -19.95
CA GLY A 4 5.68 6.65 -19.90
C GLY A 4 5.05 5.73 -18.85
N ILE A 5 4.52 6.28 -17.76
CA ILE A 5 3.75 5.55 -16.74
C ILE A 5 2.27 5.59 -17.11
N PHE A 6 1.65 4.43 -17.24
CA PHE A 6 0.25 4.26 -17.61
C PHE A 6 -0.52 3.61 -16.46
N THR A 7 -1.50 4.30 -15.91
CA THR A 7 -2.26 3.85 -14.74
C THR A 7 -3.69 4.35 -14.77
N ASP A 8 -4.66 3.53 -14.36
CA ASP A 8 -6.06 3.96 -14.22
C ASP A 8 -6.31 4.76 -12.93
N THR A 9 -5.32 4.84 -12.03
CA THR A 9 -5.43 5.56 -10.75
C THR A 9 -4.15 6.32 -10.45
N TYR A 10 -4.27 7.59 -10.05
CA TYR A 10 -3.15 8.48 -9.71
C TYR A 10 -3.68 9.63 -8.81
N PRO A 11 -2.86 10.26 -7.98
CA PRO A 11 -3.31 11.41 -7.18
C PRO A 11 -4.18 12.42 -7.96
N PRO A 12 -5.26 12.93 -7.36
CA PRO A 12 -5.59 12.93 -5.92
C PRO A 12 -6.32 11.66 -5.40
N GLU A 13 -6.39 10.59 -6.16
CA GLU A 13 -6.93 9.31 -5.68
C GLU A 13 -5.98 8.67 -4.66
N ILE A 14 -6.55 8.18 -3.54
CA ILE A 14 -5.77 7.63 -2.41
C ILE A 14 -5.91 6.11 -2.40
N ASN A 15 -4.88 5.42 -2.89
CA ASN A 15 -4.75 3.96 -2.81
C ASN A 15 -3.29 3.56 -3.06
N GLY A 16 -2.92 2.32 -2.71
CA GLY A 16 -1.53 1.85 -2.81
C GLY A 16 -0.92 1.91 -4.21
N VAL A 17 -1.74 1.72 -5.27
CA VAL A 17 -1.24 1.80 -6.66
C VAL A 17 -0.94 3.26 -7.04
N ALA A 18 -1.83 4.20 -6.69
CA ALA A 18 -1.62 5.61 -6.94
C ALA A 18 -0.35 6.12 -6.24
N THR A 19 -0.17 5.76 -4.97
CA THR A 19 1.04 6.09 -4.20
C THR A 19 2.30 5.47 -4.83
N SER A 20 2.25 4.20 -5.23
CA SER A 20 3.38 3.55 -5.91
C SER A 20 3.75 4.23 -7.23
N CYS A 21 2.75 4.63 -8.04
CA CYS A 21 2.99 5.37 -9.29
C CYS A 21 3.63 6.73 -9.04
N GLU A 22 3.18 7.45 -8.01
CA GLU A 22 3.74 8.74 -7.61
C GLU A 22 5.20 8.61 -7.14
N MET A 23 5.49 7.61 -6.30
CA MET A 23 6.84 7.34 -5.84
C MET A 23 7.76 6.92 -7.01
N LEU A 24 7.26 6.10 -7.94
CA LEU A 24 8.01 5.73 -9.14
C LEU A 24 8.34 6.97 -10.00
N LYS A 25 7.36 7.84 -10.23
CA LYS A 25 7.59 9.09 -10.97
C LYS A 25 8.64 9.95 -10.27
N LYS A 26 8.44 10.25 -8.97
CA LYS A 26 9.33 11.07 -8.15
C LYS A 26 10.77 10.54 -8.16
N THR A 27 10.94 9.23 -7.98
CA THR A 27 12.29 8.64 -7.92
C THR A 27 12.98 8.60 -9.28
N LEU A 28 12.26 8.38 -10.37
CA LEU A 28 12.83 8.46 -11.73
C LEU A 28 13.24 9.88 -12.08
N GLU A 29 12.43 10.88 -11.75
CA GLU A 29 12.73 12.29 -12.01
C GLU A 29 13.95 12.77 -11.19
N SER A 30 14.07 12.37 -9.92
CA SER A 30 15.22 12.70 -9.07
C SER A 30 16.54 12.13 -9.61
N HIS A 31 16.47 11.05 -10.42
CA HIS A 31 17.64 10.46 -11.10
C HIS A 31 17.80 10.93 -12.55
N GLY A 32 17.20 12.06 -12.93
CA GLY A 32 17.38 12.69 -14.23
C GLY A 32 16.68 12.00 -15.39
N HIS A 33 15.63 11.20 -15.13
CA HIS A 33 14.76 10.68 -16.17
C HIS A 33 13.60 11.64 -16.46
N GLU A 34 13.13 11.68 -17.69
CA GLU A 34 11.95 12.43 -18.08
C GLU A 34 10.73 11.50 -18.00
N VAL A 35 9.75 11.83 -17.15
CA VAL A 35 8.61 10.96 -16.89
C VAL A 35 7.32 11.59 -17.39
N PHE A 36 6.58 10.81 -18.17
CA PHE A 36 5.26 11.14 -18.70
C PHE A 36 4.21 10.23 -18.06
N LEU A 37 3.11 10.81 -17.65
CA LEU A 37 2.01 10.08 -17.02
C LEU A 37 0.78 10.05 -17.92
N VAL A 38 0.17 8.88 -18.08
CA VAL A 38 -1.16 8.73 -18.68
C VAL A 38 -2.10 8.13 -17.64
N THR A 39 -3.17 8.85 -17.31
CA THR A 39 -4.14 8.40 -16.30
C THR A 39 -5.56 8.80 -16.66
N THR A 40 -6.54 8.43 -15.81
CA THR A 40 -7.93 8.82 -16.01
C THR A 40 -8.21 10.25 -15.55
N ASN A 41 -9.28 10.84 -16.06
CA ASN A 41 -9.78 12.14 -15.64
C ASN A 41 -11.10 11.99 -14.84
N SER A 42 -11.32 12.89 -13.88
CA SER A 42 -12.59 13.00 -13.16
C SER A 42 -13.75 13.49 -14.05
N SER A 43 -13.45 14.22 -15.13
CA SER A 43 -14.42 14.71 -16.12
C SER A 43 -14.60 13.67 -17.23
N LEU A 44 -15.86 13.31 -17.54
CA LEU A 44 -16.20 12.33 -18.59
C LEU A 44 -15.82 12.79 -20.01
N ASN A 45 -15.75 14.10 -20.25
CA ASN A 45 -15.73 14.67 -21.59
C ASN A 45 -14.49 15.49 -21.94
N LYS A 46 -13.53 15.64 -21.05
CA LYS A 46 -12.32 16.45 -21.30
C LYS A 46 -11.04 15.63 -21.11
N MET A 47 -10.22 15.65 -22.14
CA MET A 47 -8.82 15.28 -22.04
C MET A 47 -8.02 16.51 -21.57
N ILE A 48 -7.15 16.34 -20.58
CA ILE A 48 -6.28 17.40 -20.03
C ILE A 48 -4.85 16.95 -20.17
N TYR A 49 -3.97 17.84 -20.62
CA TYR A 49 -2.53 17.60 -20.68
C TYR A 49 -1.80 18.78 -20.05
N GLU A 50 -1.21 18.54 -18.89
CA GLU A 50 -0.48 19.53 -18.08
C GLU A 50 0.69 18.83 -17.39
N ASP A 51 1.82 19.46 -17.28
CA ASP A 51 3.01 19.00 -16.55
C ASP A 51 3.41 17.53 -16.83
N HIS A 52 3.49 17.17 -18.12
CA HIS A 52 3.73 15.79 -18.58
C HIS A 52 2.67 14.78 -18.13
N CYS A 53 1.53 15.20 -17.59
CA CYS A 53 0.41 14.36 -17.19
C CYS A 53 -0.73 14.48 -18.18
N LEU A 54 -1.03 13.41 -18.90
CA LEU A 54 -2.17 13.29 -19.81
C LEU A 54 -3.30 12.55 -19.11
N ARG A 55 -4.37 13.28 -18.78
CA ARG A 55 -5.60 12.74 -18.21
C ARG A 55 -6.62 12.49 -19.31
N ILE A 56 -6.99 11.22 -19.52
CA ILE A 56 -7.98 10.82 -20.53
C ILE A 56 -9.36 10.62 -19.89
N PRO A 57 -10.46 10.84 -20.64
CA PRO A 57 -11.82 10.65 -20.12
C PRO A 57 -12.05 9.21 -19.66
N GLY A 58 -12.75 9.05 -18.54
CA GLY A 58 -13.12 7.74 -18.00
C GLY A 58 -14.50 7.75 -17.36
N ILE A 59 -15.20 6.60 -17.42
CA ILE A 59 -16.52 6.40 -16.81
C ILE A 59 -16.34 5.95 -15.36
N LEU A 60 -17.00 6.63 -14.41
CA LEU A 60 -16.96 6.29 -13.00
C LEU A 60 -17.81 5.05 -12.71
N LEU A 61 -17.20 3.99 -12.25
CA LEU A 61 -17.86 2.76 -11.81
C LEU A 61 -18.10 2.81 -10.28
N LYS A 62 -19.20 3.46 -9.86
CA LYS A 62 -19.55 3.66 -8.44
C LYS A 62 -19.58 2.37 -7.61
N LYS A 63 -19.98 1.24 -8.22
CA LYS A 63 -20.06 -0.08 -7.57
C LYS A 63 -18.70 -0.77 -7.39
N LEU A 64 -17.64 -0.28 -8.05
CA LEU A 64 -16.27 -0.80 -7.99
C LEU A 64 -15.37 0.24 -7.33
N TYR A 65 -15.64 0.60 -6.09
CA TYR A 65 -14.82 1.53 -5.29
C TYR A 65 -14.50 2.87 -5.97
N ASN A 66 -15.46 3.41 -6.76
CA ASN A 66 -15.26 4.61 -7.57
C ASN A 66 -14.13 4.49 -8.61
N TYR A 67 -13.82 3.27 -9.04
CA TYR A 67 -12.86 3.04 -10.12
C TYR A 67 -13.32 3.71 -11.42
N ARG A 68 -12.37 4.26 -12.19
CA ARG A 68 -12.66 4.90 -13.48
C ARG A 68 -12.16 4.03 -14.61
N LEU A 69 -13.06 3.68 -15.51
CA LEU A 69 -12.74 2.93 -16.71
C LEU A 69 -12.56 3.89 -17.89
N ALA A 70 -11.35 4.04 -18.37
CA ALA A 70 -11.07 4.75 -19.62
C ALA A 70 -11.34 3.86 -20.84
N GLY A 71 -11.57 4.49 -21.99
CA GLY A 71 -11.60 3.78 -23.26
C GLY A 71 -10.19 3.27 -23.63
N ILE A 72 -10.14 2.21 -24.44
CA ILE A 72 -8.88 1.59 -24.89
C ILE A 72 -8.32 2.19 -26.19
N PHE A 73 -8.98 3.18 -26.76
CA PHE A 73 -8.59 3.83 -28.01
C PHE A 73 -8.82 5.33 -27.99
N HIS A 74 -7.74 6.11 -28.08
CA HIS A 74 -7.76 7.56 -28.00
C HIS A 74 -6.84 8.19 -29.06
N PRO A 75 -7.31 8.47 -30.30
CA PRO A 75 -6.47 8.98 -31.39
C PRO A 75 -5.74 10.29 -31.04
N LYS A 76 -6.41 11.22 -30.38
CA LYS A 76 -5.80 12.50 -29.93
C LYS A 76 -4.70 12.26 -28.89
N ALA A 77 -4.95 11.39 -27.89
CA ALA A 77 -3.95 11.01 -26.89
C ALA A 77 -2.75 10.30 -27.56
N THR A 78 -3.02 9.37 -28.51
CA THR A 78 -1.96 8.67 -29.26
C THR A 78 -1.04 9.65 -29.99
N LYS A 79 -1.58 10.74 -30.59
CA LYS A 79 -0.75 11.77 -31.26
C LYS A 79 0.16 12.51 -30.28
N ILE A 80 -0.34 12.82 -29.08
CA ILE A 80 0.44 13.47 -28.02
C ILE A 80 1.53 12.49 -27.52
N ILE A 81 1.16 11.23 -27.20
CA ILE A 81 2.12 10.25 -26.68
C ILE A 81 3.22 9.94 -27.69
N LYS A 82 2.92 9.89 -28.99
CA LYS A 82 3.93 9.74 -30.04
C LYS A 82 4.98 10.85 -30.02
N SER A 83 4.59 12.10 -29.73
CA SER A 83 5.53 13.22 -29.70
C SER A 83 6.49 13.19 -28.50
N TRP A 84 6.23 12.37 -27.48
CA TRP A 84 7.11 12.22 -26.31
C TRP A 84 8.37 11.40 -26.63
N ASN A 85 8.37 10.57 -27.68
CA ASN A 85 9.47 9.69 -28.03
C ASN A 85 9.93 8.83 -26.85
N LEU A 86 9.00 8.09 -26.24
CA LEU A 86 9.25 7.27 -25.06
C LEU A 86 10.25 6.14 -25.32
N ASP A 87 11.15 5.91 -24.38
CA ASP A 87 12.05 4.75 -24.33
C ASP A 87 11.38 3.51 -23.76
N ILE A 88 10.41 3.70 -22.84
CA ILE A 88 9.69 2.66 -22.08
C ILE A 88 8.22 3.08 -21.93
N ILE A 89 7.33 2.11 -22.07
CA ILE A 89 5.95 2.19 -21.58
C ILE A 89 5.83 1.24 -20.40
N HIS A 90 5.47 1.80 -19.23
CA HIS A 90 5.25 1.03 -18.02
C HIS A 90 3.80 1.12 -17.57
N THR A 91 3.05 0.01 -17.68
CA THR A 91 1.67 -0.06 -17.21
C THR A 91 1.58 -0.61 -15.79
N GLN A 92 0.75 0.05 -14.95
CA GLN A 92 0.60 -0.22 -13.52
C GLN A 92 -0.77 -0.83 -13.18
N THR A 93 -1.67 -0.87 -14.16
CA THR A 93 -3.04 -1.36 -13.97
C THR A 93 -3.52 -2.16 -15.18
N GLU A 94 -4.59 -2.90 -15.00
CA GLU A 94 -5.20 -3.78 -16.00
C GLU A 94 -6.46 -3.20 -16.64
N GLY A 95 -6.85 -2.00 -16.23
CA GLY A 95 -8.03 -1.32 -16.75
C GLY A 95 -7.84 -0.69 -18.13
N GLY A 96 -8.68 0.28 -18.46
CA GLY A 96 -8.69 0.90 -19.79
C GLY A 96 -7.37 1.53 -20.19
N VAL A 97 -6.70 2.24 -19.25
CA VAL A 97 -5.38 2.86 -19.50
C VAL A 97 -4.31 1.79 -19.67
N GLY A 98 -4.35 0.71 -18.86
CA GLY A 98 -3.42 -0.40 -18.98
C GLY A 98 -3.57 -1.16 -20.30
N LEU A 99 -4.80 -1.42 -20.73
CA LEU A 99 -5.07 -2.05 -22.03
C LEU A 99 -4.66 -1.12 -23.19
N TYR A 100 -4.90 0.17 -23.08
CA TYR A 100 -4.44 1.16 -24.05
C TYR A 100 -2.91 1.16 -24.20
N ALA A 101 -2.17 1.12 -23.08
CA ALA A 101 -0.71 1.01 -23.07
C ALA A 101 -0.23 -0.24 -23.84
N ARG A 102 -0.88 -1.40 -23.62
CA ARG A 102 -0.57 -2.68 -24.27
C ARG A 102 -0.80 -2.67 -25.78
N LEU A 103 -1.82 -1.94 -26.26
CA LEU A 103 -2.05 -1.76 -27.70
C LEU A 103 -1.07 -0.75 -28.30
N LEU A 104 -0.69 0.26 -27.54
CA LEU A 104 0.17 1.34 -28.00
C LEU A 104 1.64 0.91 -28.11
N ALA A 105 2.16 0.19 -27.12
CA ALA A 105 3.57 -0.21 -27.06
C ALA A 105 4.07 -0.95 -28.32
N PRO A 106 3.40 -2.02 -28.82
CA PRO A 106 3.81 -2.68 -30.03
C PRO A 106 3.64 -1.81 -31.29
N SER A 107 2.59 -0.96 -31.35
CA SER A 107 2.34 -0.07 -32.47
C SER A 107 3.43 1.01 -32.63
N LEU A 108 4.04 1.41 -31.53
CA LEU A 108 5.14 2.38 -31.47
C LEU A 108 6.53 1.71 -31.42
N LYS A 109 6.59 0.38 -31.36
CA LYS A 109 7.81 -0.42 -31.16
C LYS A 109 8.58 -0.04 -29.89
N ILE A 110 7.87 0.35 -28.83
CA ILE A 110 8.42 0.69 -27.52
C ILE A 110 8.31 -0.52 -26.60
N PRO A 111 9.34 -0.84 -25.76
CA PRO A 111 9.26 -1.90 -24.78
C PRO A 111 8.14 -1.65 -23.75
N LEU A 112 7.40 -2.73 -23.43
CA LEU A 112 6.32 -2.72 -22.45
C LEU A 112 6.77 -3.40 -21.17
N VAL A 113 6.77 -2.65 -20.06
CA VAL A 113 6.91 -3.17 -18.70
C VAL A 113 5.54 -3.18 -18.03
N TYR A 114 5.29 -4.18 -17.20
CA TYR A 114 4.05 -4.30 -16.46
C TYR A 114 4.30 -4.62 -14.99
N THR A 115 3.66 -3.88 -14.08
CA THR A 115 3.64 -4.21 -12.66
C THR A 115 2.25 -4.71 -12.25
N TYR A 116 2.21 -5.89 -11.65
CA TYR A 116 1.00 -6.49 -11.09
C TYR A 116 0.86 -6.10 -9.60
N HIS A 117 -0.06 -5.19 -9.31
CA HIS A 117 -0.23 -4.65 -7.96
C HIS A 117 -1.33 -5.33 -7.15
N THR A 118 -2.39 -5.85 -7.81
CA THR A 118 -3.63 -6.22 -7.14
C THR A 118 -3.93 -7.71 -7.28
N MET A 119 -4.11 -8.38 -6.15
CA MET A 119 -4.59 -9.77 -6.09
C MET A 119 -6.09 -9.83 -6.41
N TYR A 120 -6.46 -9.64 -7.68
CA TYR A 120 -7.86 -9.57 -8.11
C TYR A 120 -8.71 -10.79 -7.73
N VAL A 121 -8.09 -11.95 -7.56
CA VAL A 121 -8.79 -13.17 -7.12
C VAL A 121 -9.41 -12.99 -5.74
N ASP A 122 -8.76 -12.23 -4.84
CA ASP A 122 -9.24 -11.97 -3.49
C ASP A 122 -10.42 -10.98 -3.48
N TYR A 123 -10.56 -10.17 -4.55
CA TYR A 123 -11.63 -9.20 -4.70
C TYR A 123 -12.86 -9.72 -5.48
N THR A 124 -12.81 -10.95 -6.03
CA THR A 124 -13.93 -11.52 -6.80
C THR A 124 -15.19 -11.64 -5.95
N TYR A 125 -15.05 -11.95 -4.67
CA TYR A 125 -16.16 -12.05 -3.73
C TYR A 125 -17.02 -10.77 -3.67
N TYR A 126 -16.40 -9.60 -3.71
CA TYR A 126 -17.11 -8.30 -3.65
C TYR A 126 -17.94 -8.03 -4.92
N VAL A 127 -17.52 -8.59 -6.06
CA VAL A 127 -18.23 -8.44 -7.34
C VAL A 127 -19.34 -9.47 -7.46
N THR A 128 -19.09 -10.72 -7.08
CA THR A 128 -19.98 -11.87 -7.29
C THR A 128 -20.94 -12.12 -6.13
N LYS A 129 -20.71 -11.49 -4.96
CA LYS A 129 -21.42 -11.81 -3.70
C LYS A 129 -21.43 -13.31 -3.38
N GLY A 130 -20.37 -14.02 -3.78
CA GLY A 130 -20.21 -15.46 -3.61
C GLY A 130 -20.91 -16.35 -4.66
N ILE A 131 -21.69 -15.77 -5.58
CA ILE A 131 -22.34 -16.53 -6.66
C ILE A 131 -21.35 -16.72 -7.83
N MET A 132 -21.13 -17.97 -8.29
CA MET A 132 -20.19 -18.34 -9.37
C MET A 132 -18.72 -17.93 -9.11
N ASP A 133 -18.33 -17.75 -7.85
CA ASP A 133 -17.01 -17.24 -7.45
C ASP A 133 -15.85 -18.05 -8.05
N GLN A 134 -15.93 -19.39 -8.10
CA GLN A 134 -14.87 -20.23 -8.64
C GLN A 134 -14.67 -20.04 -10.15
N SER A 135 -15.74 -19.86 -10.92
CA SER A 135 -15.65 -19.62 -12.37
C SER A 135 -15.02 -18.26 -12.65
N VAL A 136 -15.43 -17.24 -11.92
CA VAL A 136 -14.86 -15.88 -12.02
C VAL A 136 -13.40 -15.87 -11.61
N LYS A 137 -13.02 -16.55 -10.51
CA LYS A 137 -11.62 -16.74 -10.10
C LYS A 137 -10.77 -17.35 -11.20
N ASN A 138 -11.27 -18.37 -11.89
CA ASN A 138 -10.55 -19.03 -12.99
C ASN A 138 -10.37 -18.08 -14.20
N ILE A 139 -11.37 -17.26 -14.51
CA ILE A 139 -11.26 -16.23 -15.57
C ILE A 139 -10.20 -15.20 -15.18
N VAL A 140 -10.24 -14.69 -13.96
CA VAL A 140 -9.26 -13.72 -13.45
C VAL A 140 -7.83 -14.29 -13.49
N LYS A 141 -7.63 -15.55 -13.06
CA LYS A 141 -6.33 -16.24 -13.15
C LYS A 141 -5.81 -16.30 -14.58
N LYS A 142 -6.66 -16.74 -15.53
CA LYS A 142 -6.28 -16.81 -16.96
C LYS A 142 -5.94 -15.44 -17.52
N LEU A 143 -6.75 -14.42 -17.22
CA LEU A 143 -6.49 -13.06 -17.65
C LEU A 143 -5.17 -12.54 -17.08
N SER A 144 -4.94 -12.71 -15.77
CA SER A 144 -3.67 -12.34 -15.13
C SER A 144 -2.48 -13.00 -15.80
N LYS A 145 -2.56 -14.31 -16.10
CA LYS A 145 -1.52 -15.03 -16.87
C LYS A 145 -1.23 -14.37 -18.21
N VAL A 146 -2.26 -14.13 -19.03
CA VAL A 146 -2.11 -13.51 -20.35
C VAL A 146 -1.46 -12.13 -20.23
N LEU A 147 -1.90 -11.30 -19.28
CA LEU A 147 -1.33 -9.98 -19.06
C LEU A 147 0.14 -10.01 -18.64
N CYS A 148 0.53 -10.98 -17.82
CA CYS A 148 1.93 -11.18 -17.44
C CYS A 148 2.79 -11.68 -18.61
N GLU A 149 2.25 -12.52 -19.47
CA GLU A 149 2.99 -13.13 -20.59
C GLU A 149 3.11 -12.21 -21.81
N THR A 150 2.25 -11.19 -21.94
CA THR A 150 2.18 -10.28 -23.10
C THR A 150 2.90 -8.95 -22.88
N CYS A 151 3.98 -8.91 -22.12
CA CYS A 151 4.86 -7.74 -21.93
C CYS A 151 6.33 -8.13 -22.06
N ASP A 152 7.24 -7.16 -22.25
CA ASP A 152 8.67 -7.43 -22.40
C ASP A 152 9.30 -7.81 -21.06
N GLU A 153 8.99 -7.05 -20.00
CA GLU A 153 9.36 -7.35 -18.62
C GLU A 153 8.14 -7.23 -17.70
N PHE A 154 8.18 -7.99 -16.60
CA PHE A 154 7.09 -8.09 -15.67
C PHE A 154 7.57 -8.02 -14.22
N THR A 155 6.88 -7.25 -13.38
CA THR A 155 7.22 -7.08 -11.98
C THR A 155 6.03 -7.29 -11.05
N THR A 156 6.30 -7.58 -9.79
CA THR A 156 5.34 -7.63 -8.69
C THR A 156 5.99 -7.16 -7.38
N PRO A 157 5.23 -6.59 -6.44
CA PRO A 157 5.81 -5.99 -5.25
C PRO A 157 6.26 -7.00 -4.18
N SER A 158 5.85 -8.28 -4.25
CA SER A 158 6.17 -9.26 -3.20
C SER A 158 6.34 -10.68 -3.71
N GLU A 159 7.07 -11.50 -2.95
CA GLU A 159 7.23 -12.94 -3.22
C GLU A 159 5.89 -13.69 -3.15
N LYS A 160 4.98 -13.32 -2.23
CA LYS A 160 3.63 -13.92 -2.18
C LYS A 160 2.86 -13.69 -3.48
N THR A 161 2.87 -12.46 -4.00
CA THR A 161 2.20 -12.17 -5.29
C THR A 161 2.85 -12.96 -6.42
N LYS A 162 4.18 -13.08 -6.43
CA LYS A 162 4.91 -13.93 -7.38
C LYS A 162 4.48 -15.40 -7.27
N ASN A 163 4.40 -15.95 -6.05
CA ASN A 163 3.97 -17.32 -5.80
C ASN A 163 2.52 -17.56 -6.24
N ALA A 164 1.62 -16.62 -5.97
CA ALA A 164 0.24 -16.67 -6.44
C ALA A 164 0.16 -16.69 -7.98
N LEU A 165 0.95 -15.86 -8.67
CA LEU A 165 1.02 -15.84 -10.12
C LEU A 165 1.62 -17.13 -10.70
N ARG A 166 2.59 -17.75 -9.99
CA ARG A 166 3.04 -19.11 -10.30
C ARG A 166 1.89 -20.11 -10.23
N GLY A 167 1.05 -20.02 -9.19
CA GLY A 167 -0.18 -20.81 -9.06
C GLY A 167 -1.24 -20.53 -10.14
N TYR A 168 -1.17 -19.38 -10.84
CA TYR A 168 -2.02 -19.10 -12.02
C TYR A 168 -1.41 -19.63 -13.31
N GLY A 169 -0.22 -20.24 -13.26
CA GLY A 169 0.48 -20.82 -14.39
C GLY A 169 1.35 -19.84 -15.18
N VAL A 170 1.78 -18.73 -14.55
CA VAL A 170 2.79 -17.83 -15.14
C VAL A 170 4.15 -18.50 -15.04
N GLU A 171 4.78 -18.83 -16.17
CA GLU A 171 6.05 -19.58 -16.21
C GLU A 171 7.28 -18.69 -16.41
N ARG A 172 7.11 -17.53 -17.04
CA ARG A 172 8.22 -16.61 -17.30
C ARG A 172 8.85 -16.05 -16.02
N TYR A 173 10.04 -15.46 -16.13
CA TYR A 173 10.71 -14.79 -15.00
C TYR A 173 9.84 -13.64 -14.46
N ILE A 174 9.67 -13.62 -13.14
CA ILE A 174 8.91 -12.60 -12.42
C ILE A 174 9.89 -11.81 -11.56
N ASN A 175 10.02 -10.52 -11.84
CA ASN A 175 10.83 -9.63 -11.02
C ASN A 175 10.04 -9.26 -9.76
N VAL A 176 10.62 -9.49 -8.58
CA VAL A 176 10.07 -8.94 -7.34
C VAL A 176 10.73 -7.61 -7.06
N VAL A 177 9.97 -6.55 -7.22
CA VAL A 177 10.41 -5.16 -6.99
C VAL A 177 9.46 -4.52 -5.98
N PRO A 178 9.82 -4.50 -4.70
CA PRO A 178 9.01 -3.84 -3.67
C PRO A 178 8.79 -2.37 -4.00
N ASN A 179 7.58 -1.85 -3.73
CA ASN A 179 7.32 -0.43 -3.90
C ASN A 179 8.19 0.39 -2.96
N GLY A 180 8.75 1.47 -3.49
CA GLY A 180 9.57 2.38 -2.71
C GLY A 180 8.74 3.31 -1.83
N ILE A 181 9.28 3.63 -0.68
CA ILE A 181 8.75 4.62 0.27
C ILE A 181 9.81 5.68 0.50
N ASP A 182 9.37 6.93 0.60
CA ASP A 182 10.19 8.05 1.04
C ASP A 182 10.44 7.92 2.55
N LEU A 183 11.46 7.12 2.91
CA LEU A 183 11.75 6.79 4.30
C LEU A 183 12.15 8.03 5.11
N ASP A 184 12.85 8.99 4.50
CA ASP A 184 13.31 10.23 5.14
C ASP A 184 12.15 11.06 5.71
N ARG A 185 10.98 10.95 5.08
CA ARG A 185 9.75 11.60 5.53
C ARG A 185 9.29 11.13 6.89
N PHE A 186 9.61 9.88 7.25
CA PHE A 186 9.20 9.23 8.49
C PHE A 186 10.25 9.34 9.59
N GLU A 187 11.43 9.88 9.29
CA GLU A 187 12.46 10.13 10.29
C GLU A 187 12.06 11.23 11.27
N ASP A 188 12.62 11.14 12.47
CA ASP A 188 12.39 12.12 13.53
C ASP A 188 12.83 13.53 13.07
N ASN A 189 12.00 14.51 13.38
CA ASN A 189 12.34 15.93 13.21
C ASN A 189 11.86 16.74 14.42
N GLU A 190 12.57 17.83 14.70
CA GLU A 190 12.31 18.67 15.89
C GLU A 190 10.86 19.14 15.96
N LYS A 191 10.27 19.51 14.82
CA LYS A 191 8.86 19.97 14.76
C LYS A 191 7.88 18.91 15.22
N ASN A 192 8.10 17.64 14.82
CA ASN A 192 7.23 16.55 15.27
C ASN A 192 7.46 16.20 16.73
N ILE A 193 8.70 16.24 17.23
CA ILE A 193 9.02 15.99 18.64
C ILE A 193 8.27 16.97 19.54
N GLU A 194 8.29 18.27 19.22
CA GLU A 194 7.55 19.29 19.98
C GLU A 194 6.03 19.08 19.87
N ARG A 195 5.53 18.75 18.68
CA ARG A 195 4.11 18.46 18.43
C ARG A 195 3.64 17.25 19.24
N ILE A 196 4.44 16.19 19.33
CA ILE A 196 4.16 14.98 20.13
C ILE A 196 4.06 15.33 21.62
N LYS A 197 5.05 16.07 22.17
CA LYS A 197 5.02 16.50 23.57
C LYS A 197 3.76 17.31 23.89
N ARG A 198 3.42 18.25 23.03
CA ARG A 198 2.21 19.09 23.20
C ARG A 198 0.94 18.23 23.12
N TYR A 199 0.82 17.35 22.12
CA TYR A 199 -0.34 16.47 21.95
C TYR A 199 -0.55 15.56 23.17
N ARG A 200 0.51 14.92 23.67
CA ARG A 200 0.44 14.09 24.88
C ARG A 200 -0.04 14.90 26.10
N LYS A 201 0.48 16.11 26.29
CA LYS A 201 0.08 17.00 27.40
C LYS A 201 -1.36 17.46 27.26
N GLU A 202 -1.79 17.95 26.09
CA GLU A 202 -3.15 18.46 25.86
C GLU A 202 -4.22 17.37 26.00
N ASN A 203 -3.87 16.09 25.79
CA ASN A 203 -4.77 14.96 25.90
C ASN A 203 -4.57 14.12 27.20
N ASN A 204 -3.73 14.57 28.14
CA ASN A 204 -3.38 13.84 29.36
C ASN A 204 -2.84 12.43 29.12
N LEU A 205 -1.93 12.28 28.13
CA LEU A 205 -1.37 11.00 27.68
C LEU A 205 0.13 10.84 28.00
N GLU A 206 0.69 11.65 28.93
CA GLU A 206 2.13 11.64 29.22
C GLU A 206 2.60 10.28 29.75
N ASP A 207 1.79 9.66 30.64
CA ASP A 207 2.08 8.33 31.23
C ASP A 207 1.28 7.20 30.55
N THR A 208 0.83 7.40 29.31
CA THR A 208 -0.04 6.46 28.61
C THR A 208 0.67 5.88 27.39
N LYS A 209 0.68 4.56 27.26
CA LYS A 209 1.17 3.89 26.05
C LYS A 209 0.18 4.06 24.90
N ILE A 210 0.63 4.65 23.81
CA ILE A 210 -0.20 4.93 22.64
C ILE A 210 -0.08 3.78 21.65
N LEU A 211 -1.20 3.13 21.39
CA LEU A 211 -1.37 2.10 20.39
C LEU A 211 -1.98 2.73 19.14
N LEU A 212 -1.49 2.43 17.95
CA LEU A 212 -1.95 3.02 16.71
C LEU A 212 -2.44 1.95 15.73
N SER A 213 -3.64 2.13 15.19
CA SER A 213 -4.06 1.46 13.95
C SER A 213 -4.32 2.54 12.91
N LEU A 214 -3.61 2.49 11.77
CA LEU A 214 -3.65 3.53 10.75
C LEU A 214 -3.90 2.92 9.38
N GLY A 215 -4.86 3.50 8.64
CA GLY A 215 -5.19 3.10 7.28
C GLY A 215 -6.66 3.20 6.95
N ARG A 216 -7.09 2.60 5.83
CA ARG A 216 -8.51 2.56 5.45
C ARG A 216 -9.31 1.70 6.44
N ILE A 217 -10.41 2.25 6.96
CA ILE A 217 -11.29 1.54 7.91
C ILE A 217 -12.31 0.70 7.12
N ALA A 218 -11.90 -0.52 6.74
CA ALA A 218 -12.71 -1.44 5.93
C ALA A 218 -12.61 -2.87 6.49
N GLN A 219 -13.53 -3.73 6.07
CA GLN A 219 -13.69 -5.09 6.60
C GLN A 219 -12.40 -5.92 6.51
N GLU A 220 -11.67 -5.80 5.39
CA GLU A 220 -10.43 -6.54 5.16
C GLU A 220 -9.27 -6.16 6.11
N LYS A 221 -9.39 -5.03 6.83
CA LYS A 221 -8.41 -4.61 7.84
C LYS A 221 -8.67 -5.22 9.21
N SER A 222 -9.81 -5.87 9.41
CA SER A 222 -10.16 -6.65 10.61
C SER A 222 -9.91 -5.90 11.94
N ILE A 223 -10.22 -4.58 11.97
CA ILE A 223 -10.01 -3.74 13.16
C ILE A 223 -10.88 -4.21 14.33
N ASP A 224 -12.00 -4.90 14.05
CA ASP A 224 -12.85 -5.54 15.05
C ASP A 224 -12.09 -6.57 15.91
N VAL A 225 -11.15 -7.33 15.32
CA VAL A 225 -10.25 -8.25 16.03
C VAL A 225 -9.36 -7.47 17.02
N LEU A 226 -8.82 -6.31 16.60
CA LEU A 226 -8.04 -5.46 17.51
C LEU A 226 -8.88 -4.95 18.68
N LEU A 227 -10.11 -4.48 18.41
CA LEU A 227 -11.01 -3.96 19.47
C LEU A 227 -11.39 -5.03 20.46
N ARG A 228 -11.75 -6.25 20.00
CA ARG A 228 -12.09 -7.38 20.87
C ARG A 228 -10.91 -7.83 21.71
N GLY A 229 -9.76 -8.02 21.08
CA GLY A 229 -8.53 -8.38 21.80
C GLY A 229 -8.06 -7.30 22.75
N TYR A 230 -8.25 -6.01 22.41
CA TYR A 230 -7.94 -4.89 23.29
C TYR A 230 -8.86 -4.84 24.52
N ALA A 231 -10.15 -5.13 24.36
CA ALA A 231 -11.08 -5.29 25.50
C ALA A 231 -10.64 -6.41 26.45
N LEU A 232 -10.19 -7.55 25.91
CA LEU A 232 -9.64 -8.64 26.73
C LEU A 232 -8.37 -8.22 27.47
N PHE A 233 -7.47 -7.48 26.81
CA PHE A 233 -6.26 -6.95 27.42
C PHE A 233 -6.58 -5.98 28.57
N LEU A 234 -7.46 -5.01 28.37
CA LEU A 234 -7.84 -4.03 29.39
C LEU A 234 -8.46 -4.70 30.63
N LYS A 235 -9.30 -5.71 30.43
CA LYS A 235 -9.90 -6.47 31.53
C LYS A 235 -8.86 -7.20 32.39
N LYS A 236 -7.80 -7.72 31.77
CA LYS A 236 -6.71 -8.43 32.49
C LYS A 236 -5.67 -7.52 33.10
N ASN A 237 -5.46 -6.34 32.53
CA ASN A 237 -4.38 -5.41 32.86
C ASN A 237 -4.90 -4.01 33.17
N PRO A 238 -5.79 -3.81 34.17
CA PRO A 238 -6.42 -2.52 34.45
C PRO A 238 -5.44 -1.44 34.95
N SER A 239 -4.24 -1.82 35.38
CA SER A 239 -3.20 -0.87 35.85
C SER A 239 -2.34 -0.33 34.72
N ILE A 240 -2.33 -0.96 33.52
CA ILE A 240 -1.52 -0.52 32.38
C ILE A 240 -2.30 0.54 31.61
N LYS A 241 -1.86 1.80 31.70
CA LYS A 241 -2.48 2.91 30.97
C LYS A 241 -2.17 2.81 29.48
N THR A 242 -3.19 2.55 28.68
CA THR A 242 -3.09 2.49 27.22
C THR A 242 -4.21 3.27 26.55
N LYS A 243 -3.93 3.79 25.34
CA LYS A 243 -4.92 4.45 24.47
C LYS A 243 -4.74 3.97 23.04
N LEU A 244 -5.81 3.45 22.44
CA LEU A 244 -5.81 3.05 21.02
C LEU A 244 -6.31 4.20 20.16
N LEU A 245 -5.46 4.65 19.23
CA LEU A 245 -5.81 5.62 18.19
C LEU A 245 -6.10 4.85 16.89
N VAL A 246 -7.30 5.05 16.35
CA VAL A 246 -7.70 4.53 15.04
C VAL A 246 -7.73 5.69 14.05
N VAL A 247 -6.71 5.76 13.18
CA VAL A 247 -6.52 6.86 12.22
C VAL A 247 -6.89 6.41 10.84
N GLY A 248 -7.82 7.11 10.21
CA GLY A 248 -8.33 6.81 8.88
C GLY A 248 -9.84 6.96 8.79
N ASP A 249 -10.37 6.58 7.64
CA ASP A 249 -11.81 6.59 7.39
C ASP A 249 -12.20 5.41 6.50
N GLY A 250 -13.49 5.08 6.48
CA GLY A 250 -13.99 4.02 5.63
C GLY A 250 -15.33 3.44 6.07
N PRO A 251 -15.89 2.52 5.26
CA PRO A 251 -17.27 2.04 5.45
C PRO A 251 -17.51 1.29 6.75
N SER A 252 -16.49 0.73 7.38
CA SER A 252 -16.63 -0.02 8.64
C SER A 252 -16.59 0.85 9.88
N LYS A 253 -16.23 2.13 9.79
CA LYS A 253 -16.04 3.02 10.95
C LYS A 253 -17.27 3.08 11.89
N PRO A 254 -18.52 3.30 11.40
CA PRO A 254 -19.67 3.37 12.30
C PRO A 254 -19.91 2.07 13.10
N ASN A 255 -19.66 0.92 12.47
CA ASN A 255 -19.81 -0.38 13.12
C ASN A 255 -18.73 -0.61 14.19
N LEU A 256 -17.51 -0.12 13.95
CA LEU A 256 -16.40 -0.24 14.90
C LEU A 256 -16.55 0.72 16.09
N GLU A 257 -17.07 1.93 15.89
CA GLU A 257 -17.43 2.86 16.96
C GLU A 257 -18.52 2.25 17.87
N LYS A 258 -19.54 1.64 17.26
CA LYS A 258 -20.56 0.87 18.01
C LYS A 258 -19.94 -0.29 18.77
N LEU A 259 -19.06 -1.08 18.12
CA LEU A 259 -18.39 -2.20 18.77
C LEU A 259 -17.55 -1.76 19.97
N ALA A 260 -16.83 -0.66 19.89
CA ALA A 260 -16.06 -0.12 21.01
C ALA A 260 -16.96 0.29 22.19
N HIS A 261 -18.17 0.81 21.91
CA HIS A 261 -19.18 1.08 22.92
C HIS A 261 -19.72 -0.20 23.54
N ASP A 262 -20.10 -1.20 22.72
CA ASP A 262 -20.68 -2.47 23.17
C ASP A 262 -19.68 -3.30 24.00
N LEU A 263 -18.37 -3.12 23.77
CA LEU A 263 -17.28 -3.74 24.54
C LEU A 263 -16.87 -2.94 25.78
N ASP A 264 -17.50 -1.79 26.06
CA ASP A 264 -17.17 -0.86 27.17
C ASP A 264 -15.73 -0.36 27.16
N ILE A 265 -15.17 -0.13 25.96
CA ILE A 265 -13.80 0.40 25.76
C ILE A 265 -13.78 1.75 25.06
N LYS A 266 -14.93 2.41 24.88
CA LYS A 266 -15.03 3.70 24.17
C LYS A 266 -14.08 4.78 24.70
N ASP A 267 -13.85 4.80 26.03
CA ASP A 267 -12.97 5.78 26.67
C ASP A 267 -11.47 5.44 26.46
N HIS A 268 -11.15 4.24 26.02
CA HIS A 268 -9.80 3.77 25.69
C HIS A 268 -9.48 3.81 24.20
N VAL A 269 -10.46 4.10 23.33
CA VAL A 269 -10.29 4.17 21.87
C VAL A 269 -10.65 5.57 21.37
N SER A 270 -9.86 6.09 20.42
CA SER A 270 -10.16 7.34 19.72
C SER A 270 -10.13 7.13 18.22
N PHE A 271 -11.26 7.37 17.56
CA PHE A 271 -11.38 7.37 16.11
C PHE A 271 -11.08 8.78 15.58
N ILE A 272 -9.85 9.00 15.10
CA ILE A 272 -9.35 10.32 14.70
C ILE A 272 -9.97 10.79 13.36
N GLY A 273 -10.35 9.84 12.51
CA GLY A 273 -10.80 10.16 11.15
C GLY A 273 -9.64 10.23 10.15
N LYS A 274 -9.97 10.69 8.93
CA LYS A 274 -9.00 10.84 7.85
C LYS A 274 -8.07 12.01 8.15
N VAL A 275 -6.77 11.78 8.00
CA VAL A 275 -5.72 12.81 8.15
C VAL A 275 -5.03 13.04 6.80
N PRO A 276 -4.45 14.24 6.58
CA PRO A 276 -3.58 14.50 5.44
C PRO A 276 -2.37 13.56 5.46
N TYR A 277 -1.86 13.18 4.28
CA TYR A 277 -0.72 12.26 4.21
C TYR A 277 0.56 12.84 4.83
N GLU A 278 0.72 14.16 4.82
CA GLU A 278 1.80 14.88 5.49
C GLU A 278 1.78 14.77 7.02
N ASP A 279 0.62 14.47 7.62
CA ASP A 279 0.48 14.26 9.06
C ASP A 279 0.67 12.79 9.50
N VAL A 280 0.71 11.85 8.55
CA VAL A 280 0.85 10.41 8.85
C VAL A 280 2.11 10.10 9.66
N PRO A 281 3.31 10.67 9.37
CA PRO A 281 4.51 10.44 10.18
C PRO A 281 4.34 10.83 11.64
N PHE A 282 3.61 11.92 11.92
CA PHE A 282 3.32 12.35 13.29
C PHE A 282 2.60 11.25 14.10
N PHE A 283 1.61 10.57 13.53
CA PHE A 283 0.87 9.53 14.24
C PHE A 283 1.72 8.28 14.49
N TYR A 284 2.56 7.88 13.53
CA TYR A 284 3.51 6.79 13.77
C TYR A 284 4.50 7.13 14.89
N GLN A 285 5.14 8.32 14.83
CA GLN A 285 6.12 8.76 15.84
C GLN A 285 5.48 9.02 17.21
N LEU A 286 4.18 9.36 17.27
CA LEU A 286 3.42 9.50 18.51
C LEU A 286 3.19 8.15 19.21
N ALA A 287 3.09 7.06 18.42
CA ALA A 287 2.71 5.75 18.90
C ALA A 287 3.89 4.96 19.49
N ASP A 288 3.66 4.31 20.61
CA ASP A 288 4.59 3.33 21.20
C ASP A 288 4.52 1.99 20.44
N LEU A 289 3.37 1.67 19.81
CA LEU A 289 3.15 0.41 19.13
C LEU A 289 2.15 0.58 17.96
N TYR A 290 2.54 0.17 16.77
CA TYR A 290 1.66 0.06 15.61
C TYR A 290 0.96 -1.30 15.59
N LEU A 291 -0.37 -1.32 15.44
CA LEU A 291 -1.23 -2.49 15.45
C LEU A 291 -1.92 -2.69 14.10
N SER A 292 -1.91 -3.91 13.59
CA SER A 292 -2.70 -4.28 12.42
C SER A 292 -3.21 -5.72 12.51
N ALA A 293 -4.49 -5.92 12.21
CA ALA A 293 -5.09 -7.26 12.07
C ALA A 293 -5.38 -7.64 10.61
N SER A 294 -4.90 -6.84 9.65
CA SER A 294 -5.06 -7.12 8.22
C SER A 294 -4.38 -8.44 7.83
N THR A 295 -5.07 -9.25 7.01
CA THR A 295 -4.55 -10.49 6.41
C THR A 295 -4.55 -10.46 4.88
N SER A 296 -4.81 -9.29 4.29
CA SER A 296 -4.93 -9.07 2.85
C SER A 296 -3.87 -8.10 2.29
N GLU A 297 -2.74 -8.01 2.94
CA GLU A 297 -1.67 -7.13 2.49
C GLU A 297 -1.02 -7.66 1.19
N THR A 298 -0.64 -6.75 0.31
CA THR A 298 0.18 -7.09 -0.88
C THR A 298 1.67 -6.89 -0.63
N GLN A 299 2.02 -5.82 0.07
CA GLN A 299 3.39 -5.52 0.53
C GLN A 299 3.41 -4.99 1.96
N GLY A 300 2.28 -4.45 2.45
CA GLY A 300 2.20 -3.87 3.79
C GLY A 300 2.93 -2.53 3.91
N LEU A 301 2.62 -1.55 3.06
CA LEU A 301 3.27 -0.23 3.10
C LEU A 301 3.17 0.44 4.47
N THR A 302 2.04 0.32 5.15
CA THR A 302 1.85 0.89 6.50
C THR A 302 2.81 0.31 7.56
N PHE A 303 3.25 -0.92 7.38
CA PHE A 303 4.28 -1.54 8.25
C PHE A 303 5.66 -0.97 7.97
N VAL A 304 5.99 -0.77 6.68
CA VAL A 304 7.24 -0.13 6.26
C VAL A 304 7.30 1.31 6.76
N GLU A 305 6.18 2.06 6.71
CA GLU A 305 6.03 3.41 7.26
C GLU A 305 6.21 3.44 8.78
N ALA A 306 5.55 2.52 9.51
CA ALA A 306 5.69 2.39 10.96
C ALA A 306 7.16 2.13 11.37
N ILE A 307 7.83 1.18 10.69
CA ILE A 307 9.23 0.85 10.95
C ILE A 307 10.15 2.04 10.61
N ALA A 308 9.89 2.75 9.52
CA ALA A 308 10.65 3.95 9.14
C ALA A 308 10.53 5.06 10.20
N SER A 309 9.37 5.15 10.88
CA SER A 309 9.14 6.04 12.02
C SER A 309 9.69 5.49 13.35
N LYS A 310 10.46 4.40 13.33
CA LYS A 310 10.95 3.71 14.53
C LYS A 310 9.85 3.26 15.50
N THR A 311 8.67 2.97 14.98
CA THR A 311 7.53 2.49 15.75
C THR A 311 7.53 0.97 15.76
N LEU A 312 7.49 0.36 16.94
CA LEU A 312 7.40 -1.09 17.10
C LEU A 312 6.11 -1.63 16.49
N VAL A 313 6.15 -2.83 15.92
CA VAL A 313 5.00 -3.42 15.21
C VAL A 313 4.51 -4.69 15.92
N LEU A 314 3.19 -4.76 16.14
CA LEU A 314 2.46 -5.98 16.51
C LEU A 314 1.33 -6.20 15.51
N CYS A 315 1.38 -7.29 14.75
CA CYS A 315 0.40 -7.52 13.70
C CYS A 315 -0.11 -8.96 13.65
N ARG A 316 -1.28 -9.15 13.03
CA ARG A 316 -1.76 -10.49 12.71
C ARG A 316 -0.85 -11.12 11.69
N PHE A 317 -0.59 -12.43 11.84
CA PHE A 317 0.26 -13.15 10.89
C PHE A 317 -0.32 -13.10 9.46
N ASP A 318 0.50 -12.65 8.52
CA ASP A 318 0.23 -12.68 7.07
C ASP A 318 1.52 -13.06 6.34
N GLU A 319 1.43 -14.03 5.43
CA GLU A 319 2.58 -14.49 4.63
C GLU A 319 3.26 -13.37 3.82
N ASN A 320 2.55 -12.29 3.48
CA ASN A 320 3.15 -11.11 2.82
C ASN A 320 4.08 -10.31 3.72
N LEU A 321 3.93 -10.45 5.02
CA LEU A 321 4.69 -9.67 5.99
C LEU A 321 5.96 -10.35 6.47
N VAL A 322 6.21 -11.61 6.10
CA VAL A 322 7.39 -12.38 6.59
C VAL A 322 8.74 -11.76 6.17
N ASP A 323 8.75 -10.99 5.07
CA ASP A 323 9.93 -10.25 4.62
C ASP A 323 10.10 -8.89 5.33
N VAL A 324 9.04 -8.38 5.96
CA VAL A 324 9.01 -7.10 6.69
C VAL A 324 9.12 -7.35 8.18
N ILE A 325 8.28 -8.23 8.71
CA ILE A 325 8.21 -8.56 10.14
C ILE A 325 8.79 -9.96 10.36
N LYS A 326 9.76 -10.06 11.26
CA LYS A 326 10.32 -11.32 11.75
C LYS A 326 10.08 -11.38 13.26
N GLU A 327 9.38 -12.41 13.70
CA GLU A 327 8.96 -12.60 15.09
C GLU A 327 10.13 -12.43 16.07
N ASN A 328 9.95 -11.59 17.08
CA ASN A 328 10.92 -11.20 18.11
C ASN A 328 12.22 -10.56 17.57
N ARG A 329 12.29 -10.21 16.29
CA ARG A 329 13.49 -9.61 15.67
C ARG A 329 13.25 -8.23 15.08
N THR A 330 12.14 -8.06 14.32
CA THR A 330 11.77 -6.79 13.70
C THR A 330 10.33 -6.39 14.05
N GLY A 331 9.63 -7.19 14.86
CA GLY A 331 8.28 -6.98 15.33
C GLY A 331 7.69 -8.27 15.88
N PHE A 332 6.38 -8.29 16.06
CA PHE A 332 5.66 -9.38 16.71
C PHE A 332 4.40 -9.76 15.95
N TYR A 333 4.02 -11.04 16.07
CA TYR A 333 2.80 -11.58 15.50
C TYR A 333 1.81 -12.04 16.55
N PHE A 334 0.52 -11.98 16.19
CA PHE A 334 -0.59 -12.64 16.88
C PHE A 334 -1.47 -13.41 15.88
N GLY A 335 -2.35 -14.29 16.37
CA GLY A 335 -3.27 -15.10 15.55
C GLY A 335 -4.72 -14.62 15.60
N ASP A 336 -5.26 -14.47 16.81
CA ASP A 336 -6.64 -14.16 17.15
C ASP A 336 -6.73 -13.14 18.30
N GLU A 337 -7.93 -12.84 18.78
CA GLU A 337 -8.20 -11.86 19.84
C GLU A 337 -7.51 -12.22 21.16
N GLU A 338 -7.54 -13.49 21.57
CA GLU A 338 -6.92 -13.97 22.81
C GLU A 338 -5.40 -13.89 22.74
N SER A 339 -4.81 -14.36 21.65
CA SER A 339 -3.36 -14.28 21.43
C SER A 339 -2.88 -12.84 21.26
N PHE A 340 -3.70 -11.94 20.67
CA PHE A 340 -3.42 -10.51 20.64
C PHE A 340 -3.31 -9.93 22.04
N ALA A 341 -4.30 -10.19 22.93
CA ALA A 341 -4.30 -9.67 24.30
C ALA A 341 -3.04 -10.13 25.07
N LEU A 342 -2.68 -11.41 24.97
CA LEU A 342 -1.49 -11.97 25.62
C LEU A 342 -0.19 -11.40 25.02
N LYS A 343 -0.13 -11.24 23.71
CA LYS A 343 1.06 -10.70 23.05
C LYS A 343 1.24 -9.22 23.35
N LEU A 344 0.15 -8.46 23.39
CA LEU A 344 0.17 -7.03 23.75
C LEU A 344 0.71 -6.86 25.16
N GLU A 345 0.21 -7.62 26.13
CA GLU A 345 0.73 -7.62 27.52
C GLU A 345 2.24 -7.93 27.54
N LYS A 346 2.67 -8.97 26.84
CA LYS A 346 4.09 -9.34 26.75
C LYS A 346 4.92 -8.20 26.16
N VAL A 347 4.50 -7.61 25.03
CA VAL A 347 5.25 -6.57 24.32
C VAL A 347 5.37 -5.30 25.15
N LEU A 348 4.31 -4.90 25.86
CA LEU A 348 4.34 -3.71 26.71
C LEU A 348 5.21 -3.86 27.97
N ASN A 349 5.58 -5.10 28.33
CA ASN A 349 6.46 -5.42 29.46
C ASN A 349 7.89 -5.78 29.05
N ILE A 350 8.26 -5.67 27.76
CA ILE A 350 9.64 -5.88 27.30
C ILE A 350 10.52 -4.71 27.79
N GLU A 351 11.73 -5.03 28.22
CA GLU A 351 12.73 -4.05 28.64
C GLU A 351 13.06 -3.07 27.49
N GLU A 352 13.20 -1.79 27.81
CA GLU A 352 13.42 -0.71 26.84
C GLU A 352 14.63 -0.96 25.93
N ASN A 353 15.73 -1.50 26.47
CA ASN A 353 16.92 -1.84 25.70
C ASN A 353 16.64 -2.91 24.65
N GLU A 354 15.82 -3.91 24.96
CA GLU A 354 15.43 -4.98 24.02
C GLU A 354 14.53 -4.42 22.93
N ILE A 355 13.55 -3.58 23.29
CA ILE A 355 12.68 -2.88 22.34
C ILE A 355 13.51 -2.06 21.36
N ASN A 356 14.46 -1.25 21.85
CA ASN A 356 15.32 -0.41 21.02
C ASN A 356 16.17 -1.25 20.04
N GLN A 357 16.65 -2.43 20.45
CA GLN A 357 17.37 -3.33 19.55
C GLN A 357 16.48 -3.90 18.45
N ILE A 358 15.23 -4.23 18.76
CA ILE A 358 14.26 -4.71 17.77
C ILE A 358 13.94 -3.60 16.76
N ILE A 359 13.67 -2.39 17.25
CA ILE A 359 13.37 -1.22 16.42
C ILE A 359 14.54 -0.92 15.47
N GLU A 360 15.77 -0.85 15.98
CA GLU A 360 16.95 -0.57 15.15
C GLU A 360 17.19 -1.65 14.09
N LYS A 361 17.03 -2.93 14.43
CA LYS A 361 17.11 -4.02 13.44
C LYS A 361 16.03 -3.89 12.37
N ALA A 362 14.78 -3.61 12.79
CA ALA A 362 13.68 -3.41 11.87
C ALA A 362 13.98 -2.23 10.91
N TYR A 363 14.42 -1.10 11.46
CA TYR A 363 14.78 0.08 10.68
C TYR A 363 15.89 -0.19 9.65
N LEU A 364 16.96 -0.89 10.05
CA LEU A 364 18.04 -1.25 9.13
C LEU A 364 17.60 -2.20 8.01
N GLU A 365 16.80 -3.22 8.33
CA GLU A 365 16.27 -4.15 7.34
C GLU A 365 15.23 -3.49 6.41
N ASN A 366 14.60 -2.40 6.86
CA ASN A 366 13.59 -1.65 6.11
C ASN A 366 14.19 -0.80 4.96
N LYS A 367 15.49 -0.51 5.00
CA LYS A 367 16.17 0.30 3.96
C LYS A 367 16.03 -0.27 2.54
N LYS A 368 15.78 -1.57 2.39
CA LYS A 368 15.49 -2.20 1.10
C LYS A 368 14.22 -1.68 0.43
N TYR A 369 13.33 -1.01 1.18
CA TYR A 369 12.10 -0.38 0.70
C TYR A 369 12.28 1.13 0.41
N SER A 370 13.51 1.65 0.48
CA SER A 370 13.79 3.06 0.14
C SER A 370 13.50 3.37 -1.33
N LEU A 371 13.29 4.65 -1.65
CA LEU A 371 13.16 5.11 -3.03
C LEU A 371 14.39 4.77 -3.86
N GLU A 372 15.59 4.83 -3.27
CA GLU A 372 16.85 4.48 -3.96
C GLU A 372 16.87 2.99 -4.36
N SER A 373 16.55 2.08 -3.44
CA SER A 373 16.46 0.66 -3.75
C SER A 373 15.39 0.36 -4.80
N PHE A 374 14.26 1.04 -4.74
CA PHE A 374 13.20 0.92 -5.72
C PHE A 374 13.65 1.37 -7.11
N TYR A 375 14.33 2.52 -7.18
CA TYR A 375 14.92 3.03 -8.43
C TYR A 375 15.89 2.04 -9.05
N LEU A 376 16.87 1.57 -8.29
CA LEU A 376 17.90 0.64 -8.79
C LEU A 376 17.28 -0.64 -9.35
N ASN A 377 16.32 -1.23 -8.63
CA ASN A 377 15.61 -2.44 -9.07
C ASN A 377 14.78 -2.17 -10.35
N MET A 378 14.03 -1.07 -10.41
CA MET A 378 13.23 -0.72 -11.58
C MET A 378 14.10 -0.36 -12.79
N LYS A 379 15.21 0.32 -12.56
CA LYS A 379 16.19 0.64 -13.63
C LYS A 379 16.72 -0.64 -14.29
N GLU A 380 17.06 -1.65 -13.48
CA GLU A 380 17.51 -2.93 -14.01
C GLU A 380 16.44 -3.62 -14.88
N VAL A 381 15.15 -3.56 -14.45
CA VAL A 381 14.02 -4.07 -15.24
C VAL A 381 13.90 -3.32 -16.58
N TYR A 382 13.99 -1.99 -16.56
CA TYR A 382 13.91 -1.17 -17.77
C TYR A 382 15.10 -1.44 -18.73
N ASP A 383 16.30 -1.58 -18.19
CA ASP A 383 17.49 -1.88 -19.00
C ASP A 383 17.36 -3.25 -19.68
N ARG A 384 16.78 -4.26 -19.01
CA ARG A 384 16.49 -5.57 -19.62
C ARG A 384 15.39 -5.48 -20.69
N ALA A 385 14.30 -4.74 -20.42
CA ALA A 385 13.22 -4.57 -21.39
C ALA A 385 13.72 -3.92 -22.68
N ARG A 386 14.59 -2.93 -22.59
CA ARG A 386 15.20 -2.27 -23.74
C ARG A 386 16.08 -3.21 -24.56
N ARG A 387 16.91 -4.04 -23.90
CA ARG A 387 17.82 -4.97 -24.59
C ARG A 387 17.05 -6.07 -25.39
N LYS A 388 15.85 -6.44 -24.97
CA LYS A 388 15.04 -7.46 -25.68
C LYS A 388 14.46 -6.98 -27.01
N LYS A 389 14.38 -5.69 -27.21
CA LYS A 389 13.79 -5.08 -28.43
C LYS A 389 14.81 -4.58 -29.45
N TRP A 390 16.09 -4.63 -29.14
CA TRP A 390 17.22 -4.33 -30.01
C TRP A 390 18.03 -5.62 -30.26
#